data_c45aa02ae3d62c99f4d7efc3f71ec3a9
#
_entry.id   c45aa02ae3d62c99f4d7efc3f71ec3a9
#
_cell.length_a   1.000
_cell.length_b   1.000
_cell.length_c   1.000
_cell.angle_alpha   90.00
_cell.angle_beta   90.00
_cell.angle_gamma   90.00
#
_symmetry.space_group_name_H-M   'P 1'
#
loop_
_entity.id
_entity.type
_entity.pdbx_description
1 polymer ?
#
loop_
_entity_poly.entity_id
_entity_poly.type
_entity_poly.pdbx_seq_one_letter_code
_entity_poly.pdbx_strand_id
1 'polypeptide(L)'
;MPNLSQEKRQRMLVFLDTIRQEHKDDDDVLIALGEIENELNAKKYGLVWEQHEEAVDVMMRTHIPVFTEDAAKEINSVEGARYNFLLEGDNLHSLRLLEKTHRRRIDVIYIDPPYNRGKDDFVYDDNYVGTEDSFKHSKWLSFMEKRLRIAYELLSEDGLMFVSIDDNEQAALKNLIDEIFSEDNFIIAMPRITKKSGKTTGSFSKNHDYVLVYTKQNKDIFVMEEHIDPAFIYEDEWATERGKYKLNQTLDYDSLSYSASLDYPLTIDGETFYPGGDIDAWQERQKGNHRRADWAWRWNPKLFEFGYNNGFVVIKRKPDGSARIYTKTYLNAKIQKDGNGGYKIEYTKRTKPLSSIGLVDNMYSNDNAKKDLAVFGLNDDFDYSKPVELVKRLIKNHYNKNAIVLDFFAGSGTTAQAVLELNIGDGGHRQFILCTNNQNGICEQVTYTRCKGVITSYDYDKSSRTMLLERKIKISDFGKKDIPDEIKAVKDEHKKEFDKFVTEIDGGYVYVYGVTVFEKLHGIPANLKYYRTDFVARDEEYLSDALLEHIAEMVQLEHGVRIDDQHYIMVMNDEDADALEQNWSNYTDVQAMYISKNVLFTSSQVAVFKEIPQFIIPDYYFNFELREEGETW
;
A
#
# COMPACT_ATOMS: atom_id res chain seq x y z
N MET A 1 19.13 -4.05 -37.59
CA MET A 1 19.16 -5.46 -38.05
C MET A 1 17.72 -5.92 -38.18
N PRO A 2 17.33 -6.66 -39.21
CA PRO A 2 15.97 -7.16 -39.30
C PRO A 2 15.68 -8.14 -38.15
N ASN A 3 14.51 -8.01 -37.57
CA ASN A 3 14.06 -8.91 -36.51
C ASN A 3 13.56 -10.22 -37.15
N LEU A 4 14.40 -11.25 -37.14
CA LEU A 4 14.12 -12.56 -37.76
C LEU A 4 12.79 -13.18 -37.27
N SER A 5 12.42 -12.92 -36.00
CA SER A 5 11.14 -13.39 -35.44
C SER A 5 9.95 -12.65 -36.06
N GLN A 6 10.06 -11.35 -36.34
CA GLN A 6 9.04 -10.58 -37.02
C GLN A 6 8.85 -11.05 -38.47
N GLU A 7 9.94 -11.31 -39.19
CA GLU A 7 9.89 -11.82 -40.57
C GLU A 7 9.25 -13.21 -40.63
N LYS A 8 9.58 -14.10 -39.67
CA LYS A 8 8.97 -15.43 -39.57
C LYS A 8 7.48 -15.33 -39.29
N ARG A 9 7.08 -14.48 -38.32
CA ARG A 9 5.67 -14.24 -38.00
C ARG A 9 4.91 -13.69 -39.18
N GLN A 10 5.44 -12.70 -39.89
CA GLN A 10 4.79 -12.12 -41.06
C GLN A 10 4.53 -13.16 -42.16
N ARG A 11 5.50 -14.07 -42.40
CA ARG A 11 5.30 -15.18 -43.34
C ARG A 11 4.17 -16.13 -42.91
N MET A 12 4.08 -16.43 -41.60
CA MET A 12 3.02 -17.27 -41.05
C MET A 12 1.65 -16.60 -41.21
N LEU A 13 1.51 -15.30 -40.92
CA LEU A 13 0.28 -14.54 -41.07
C LEU A 13 -0.19 -14.52 -42.53
N VAL A 14 0.72 -14.29 -43.48
CA VAL A 14 0.40 -14.34 -44.92
C VAL A 14 -0.09 -15.75 -45.34
N PHE A 15 0.51 -16.79 -44.78
CA PHE A 15 0.07 -18.16 -45.03
C PHE A 15 -1.33 -18.44 -44.45
N LEU A 16 -1.63 -17.99 -43.23
CA LEU A 16 -2.97 -18.10 -42.65
C LEU A 16 -4.02 -17.36 -43.48
N ASP A 17 -3.70 -16.18 -43.98
CA ASP A 17 -4.62 -15.46 -44.88
C ASP A 17 -4.91 -16.22 -46.16
N THR A 18 -3.92 -16.92 -46.70
CA THR A 18 -4.13 -17.79 -47.87
C THR A 18 -5.14 -18.92 -47.57
N ILE A 19 -4.95 -19.65 -46.47
CA ILE A 19 -5.87 -20.71 -46.02
C ILE A 19 -7.27 -20.15 -45.76
N ARG A 20 -7.38 -18.97 -45.11
CA ARG A 20 -8.66 -18.29 -44.86
C ARG A 20 -9.43 -18.00 -46.18
N GLN A 21 -8.72 -17.63 -47.25
CA GLN A 21 -9.32 -17.41 -48.56
C GLN A 21 -9.82 -18.71 -49.22
N GLU A 22 -9.12 -19.83 -48.98
CA GLU A 22 -9.47 -21.14 -49.51
C GLU A 22 -10.68 -21.80 -48.78
N HIS A 23 -10.87 -21.44 -47.48
CA HIS A 23 -11.89 -22.04 -46.59
C HIS A 23 -12.90 -21.01 -46.08
N LYS A 24 -13.38 -20.11 -46.93
CA LYS A 24 -14.31 -19.01 -46.56
C LYS A 24 -15.65 -19.43 -46.00
N ASP A 25 -16.09 -20.62 -46.36
CA ASP A 25 -17.42 -21.13 -46.04
C ASP A 25 -17.35 -22.21 -44.92
N ASP A 26 -16.22 -22.34 -44.26
CA ASP A 26 -16.01 -23.32 -43.17
C ASP A 26 -15.74 -22.57 -41.86
N ASP A 27 -16.79 -22.40 -41.07
CA ASP A 27 -16.76 -21.63 -39.81
C ASP A 27 -15.78 -22.22 -38.79
N ASP A 28 -15.67 -23.55 -38.69
CA ASP A 28 -14.76 -24.21 -37.74
C ASP A 28 -13.31 -23.94 -38.12
N VAL A 29 -12.98 -23.98 -39.41
CA VAL A 29 -11.64 -23.63 -39.90
C VAL A 29 -11.36 -22.14 -39.69
N LEU A 30 -12.33 -21.25 -39.91
CA LEU A 30 -12.15 -19.81 -39.72
C LEU A 30 -11.89 -19.45 -38.23
N ILE A 31 -12.60 -20.12 -37.31
CA ILE A 31 -12.38 -19.97 -35.86
C ILE A 31 -10.97 -20.42 -35.48
N ALA A 32 -10.57 -21.62 -35.88
CA ALA A 32 -9.24 -22.15 -35.61
C ALA A 32 -8.12 -21.28 -36.19
N LEU A 33 -8.29 -20.74 -37.39
CA LEU A 33 -7.33 -19.80 -37.99
C LEU A 33 -7.25 -18.47 -37.23
N GLY A 34 -8.39 -18.01 -36.69
CA GLY A 34 -8.44 -16.81 -35.81
C GLY A 34 -7.67 -17.03 -34.51
N GLU A 35 -7.81 -18.19 -33.89
CA GLU A 35 -7.04 -18.54 -32.67
C GLU A 35 -5.53 -18.59 -32.94
N ILE A 36 -5.12 -19.25 -34.04
CA ILE A 36 -3.69 -19.29 -34.44
C ILE A 36 -3.15 -17.90 -34.73
N GLU A 37 -3.94 -17.05 -35.41
CA GLU A 37 -3.56 -15.67 -35.69
C GLU A 37 -3.38 -14.86 -34.40
N ASN A 38 -4.28 -15.02 -33.43
CA ASN A 38 -4.20 -14.38 -32.11
C ASN A 38 -2.92 -14.80 -31.39
N GLU A 39 -2.61 -16.10 -31.37
CA GLU A 39 -1.36 -16.61 -30.80
C GLU A 39 -0.09 -16.08 -31.50
N LEU A 40 -0.13 -15.96 -32.83
CA LEU A 40 0.98 -15.39 -33.59
C LEU A 40 1.15 -13.89 -33.34
N ASN A 41 0.06 -13.17 -33.08
CA ASN A 41 0.06 -11.73 -32.83
C ASN A 41 0.29 -11.38 -31.36
N ALA A 42 0.13 -12.34 -30.45
CA ALA A 42 0.45 -12.15 -29.05
C ALA A 42 1.88 -11.64 -28.90
N LYS A 43 2.07 -10.53 -28.18
CA LYS A 43 3.40 -9.93 -27.95
C LYS A 43 4.21 -10.90 -27.10
N LYS A 44 5.22 -11.55 -27.71
CA LYS A 44 6.16 -12.43 -27.01
C LYS A 44 7.35 -11.62 -26.48
N TYR A 45 7.07 -10.61 -25.64
CA TYR A 45 8.07 -9.95 -24.84
C TYR A 45 7.87 -10.35 -23.39
N GLY A 46 8.89 -10.84 -22.73
CA GLY A 46 8.82 -11.21 -21.33
C GLY A 46 8.61 -12.70 -21.13
N LEU A 47 7.89 -13.03 -20.05
CA LEU A 47 7.66 -14.39 -19.60
C LEU A 47 6.51 -15.02 -20.42
N VAL A 48 6.77 -16.21 -21.01
CA VAL A 48 5.75 -17.01 -21.71
C VAL A 48 5.55 -18.29 -20.90
N TRP A 49 4.31 -18.60 -20.54
CA TRP A 49 3.94 -19.81 -19.80
C TRP A 49 2.70 -20.46 -20.39
N GLU A 50 2.53 -21.75 -20.11
CA GLU A 50 1.32 -22.48 -20.48
C GLU A 50 0.16 -22.06 -19.57
N GLN A 51 -0.99 -21.74 -20.17
CA GLN A 51 -2.21 -21.44 -19.43
C GLN A 51 -2.81 -22.73 -18.88
N HIS A 52 -3.18 -22.70 -17.61
CA HIS A 52 -3.85 -23.78 -16.92
C HIS A 52 -5.21 -23.31 -16.42
N GLU A 53 -6.22 -24.16 -16.62
CA GLU A 53 -7.57 -23.92 -16.13
C GLU A 53 -7.68 -24.38 -14.66
N GLU A 54 -8.42 -23.64 -13.86
CA GLU A 54 -8.70 -23.98 -12.46
C GLU A 54 -10.12 -24.55 -12.32
N ALA A 55 -10.37 -25.37 -11.29
CA ALA A 55 -11.71 -25.86 -10.97
C ALA A 55 -12.75 -24.74 -10.82
N VAL A 56 -12.32 -23.57 -10.30
CA VAL A 56 -13.16 -22.36 -10.18
C VAL A 56 -13.60 -21.81 -11.55
N ASP A 57 -12.75 -21.88 -12.59
CA ASP A 57 -13.15 -21.46 -13.95
C ASP A 57 -14.19 -22.40 -14.53
N VAL A 58 -14.02 -23.71 -14.31
CA VAL A 58 -14.97 -24.74 -14.77
C VAL A 58 -16.33 -24.54 -14.08
N MET A 59 -16.32 -24.26 -12.77
CA MET A 59 -17.54 -24.05 -12.00
C MET A 59 -18.32 -22.82 -12.49
N MET A 60 -17.64 -21.71 -12.80
CA MET A 60 -18.28 -20.49 -13.32
C MET A 60 -18.95 -20.65 -14.70
N ARG A 61 -18.68 -21.73 -15.43
CA ARG A 61 -19.40 -22.02 -16.70
C ARG A 61 -20.83 -22.45 -16.45
N THR A 62 -21.11 -23.10 -15.33
CA THR A 62 -22.41 -23.66 -15.00
C THR A 62 -23.10 -22.97 -13.82
N HIS A 63 -22.36 -22.19 -13.06
CA HIS A 63 -22.88 -21.52 -11.87
C HIS A 63 -22.40 -20.05 -11.82
N ILE A 64 -23.21 -19.21 -11.22
CA ILE A 64 -22.93 -17.80 -10.99
C ILE A 64 -22.59 -17.66 -9.50
N PRO A 65 -21.40 -17.14 -9.14
CA PRO A 65 -21.07 -16.88 -7.75
C PRO A 65 -21.92 -15.73 -7.21
N VAL A 66 -22.34 -15.86 -5.94
CA VAL A 66 -23.09 -14.87 -5.19
C VAL A 66 -22.54 -14.81 -3.77
N PHE A 67 -22.87 -13.76 -3.01
CA PHE A 67 -22.60 -13.71 -1.58
C PHE A 67 -23.85 -14.03 -0.78
N THR A 68 -23.66 -14.77 0.31
CA THR A 68 -24.69 -15.04 1.32
C THR A 68 -24.14 -14.61 2.67
N GLU A 69 -24.87 -13.76 3.39
CA GLU A 69 -24.47 -13.27 4.70
C GLU A 69 -24.59 -14.35 5.79
N ASP A 70 -23.56 -14.53 6.61
CA ASP A 70 -23.64 -15.26 7.85
C ASP A 70 -23.92 -14.27 9.00
N ALA A 71 -25.20 -13.97 9.20
CA ALA A 71 -25.64 -13.00 10.20
C ALA A 71 -25.23 -13.38 11.65
N ALA A 72 -24.95 -14.67 11.93
CA ALA A 72 -24.48 -15.10 13.25
C ALA A 72 -23.04 -14.64 13.54
N LYS A 73 -22.28 -14.29 12.49
CA LYS A 73 -20.91 -13.79 12.57
C LYS A 73 -20.82 -12.27 12.40
N GLU A 74 -21.93 -11.57 12.18
CA GLU A 74 -21.94 -10.12 12.13
C GLU A 74 -21.44 -9.53 13.46
N ILE A 75 -20.65 -8.46 13.38
CA ILE A 75 -20.25 -7.64 14.51
C ILE A 75 -20.70 -6.21 14.22
N ASN A 76 -21.59 -5.69 15.05
CA ASN A 76 -22.07 -4.32 15.01
C ASN A 76 -21.76 -3.65 16.34
N SER A 77 -20.56 -3.07 16.46
CA SER A 77 -20.07 -2.48 17.71
C SER A 77 -20.06 -0.96 17.71
N VAL A 78 -20.26 -0.33 16.53
CA VAL A 78 -20.27 1.14 16.38
C VAL A 78 -21.46 1.55 15.50
N GLU A 79 -22.46 2.13 16.15
CA GLU A 79 -23.67 2.62 15.46
C GLU A 79 -23.33 3.63 14.37
N GLY A 80 -23.90 3.46 13.17
CA GLY A 80 -23.71 4.33 12.03
C GLY A 80 -22.33 4.28 11.36
N ALA A 81 -21.38 3.49 11.90
CA ALA A 81 -20.07 3.31 11.24
C ALA A 81 -20.20 2.33 10.07
N ARG A 82 -19.36 2.55 9.05
CA ARG A 82 -19.25 1.65 7.91
C ARG A 82 -18.77 0.26 8.33
N TYR A 83 -19.22 -0.74 7.60
CA TYR A 83 -18.82 -2.13 7.80
C TYR A 83 -17.53 -2.43 7.04
N ASN A 84 -16.71 -3.27 7.66
CA ASN A 84 -15.65 -4.03 7.03
C ASN A 84 -16.21 -5.39 6.60
N PHE A 85 -15.50 -6.11 5.72
CA PHE A 85 -16.00 -7.37 5.17
C PHE A 85 -14.95 -8.48 5.25
N LEU A 86 -15.41 -9.67 5.65
CA LEU A 86 -14.68 -10.92 5.52
C LEU A 86 -15.45 -11.83 4.57
N LEU A 87 -14.84 -12.18 3.44
CA LEU A 87 -15.42 -12.95 2.35
C LEU A 87 -14.78 -14.35 2.35
N GLU A 88 -15.57 -15.34 2.75
CA GLU A 88 -15.18 -16.76 2.73
C GLU A 88 -15.44 -17.36 1.36
N GLY A 89 -14.42 -17.96 0.75
CA GLY A 89 -14.51 -18.65 -0.53
C GLY A 89 -13.24 -18.55 -1.34
N ASP A 90 -13.23 -19.13 -2.54
CA ASP A 90 -12.11 -18.90 -3.45
C ASP A 90 -12.03 -17.41 -3.82
N ASN A 91 -10.83 -16.87 -3.76
CA ASN A 91 -10.63 -15.44 -3.97
C ASN A 91 -10.91 -15.00 -5.42
N LEU A 92 -10.86 -15.88 -6.41
CA LEU A 92 -11.23 -15.53 -7.79
C LEU A 92 -12.73 -15.25 -7.90
N HIS A 93 -13.59 -16.05 -7.25
CA HIS A 93 -15.02 -15.79 -7.17
C HIS A 93 -15.31 -14.47 -6.44
N SER A 94 -14.69 -14.27 -5.27
CA SER A 94 -14.84 -13.03 -4.49
C SER A 94 -14.38 -11.81 -5.30
N LEU A 95 -13.26 -11.89 -6.03
CA LEU A 95 -12.75 -10.81 -6.88
C LEU A 95 -13.72 -10.51 -8.05
N ARG A 96 -14.35 -11.50 -8.64
CA ARG A 96 -15.37 -11.29 -9.69
C ARG A 96 -16.59 -10.52 -9.17
N LEU A 97 -17.04 -10.83 -7.96
CA LEU A 97 -18.13 -10.08 -7.31
C LEU A 97 -17.71 -8.67 -6.91
N LEU A 98 -16.47 -8.52 -6.38
CA LEU A 98 -15.90 -7.20 -6.07
C LEU A 98 -15.72 -6.35 -7.35
N GLU A 99 -15.43 -6.93 -8.50
CA GLU A 99 -15.36 -6.18 -9.76
C GLU A 99 -16.67 -5.46 -10.08
N LYS A 100 -17.81 -6.04 -9.69
CA LYS A 100 -19.14 -5.45 -9.87
C LYS A 100 -19.42 -4.29 -8.92
N THR A 101 -18.85 -4.30 -7.71
CA THR A 101 -19.14 -3.32 -6.65
C THR A 101 -18.01 -2.30 -6.44
N HIS A 102 -16.75 -2.70 -6.64
CA HIS A 102 -15.58 -1.92 -6.25
C HIS A 102 -14.62 -1.58 -7.41
N ARG A 103 -15.06 -1.64 -8.64
CA ARG A 103 -14.23 -1.27 -9.79
C ARG A 103 -13.69 0.16 -9.64
N ARG A 104 -12.36 0.34 -9.68
CA ARG A 104 -11.64 1.61 -9.51
C ARG A 104 -11.88 2.31 -8.18
N ARG A 105 -12.19 1.57 -7.11
CA ARG A 105 -12.51 2.13 -5.80
C ARG A 105 -11.56 1.68 -4.68
N ILE A 106 -10.72 0.67 -4.92
CA ILE A 106 -9.76 0.17 -3.94
C ILE A 106 -8.52 1.07 -3.93
N ASP A 107 -8.17 1.62 -2.79
CA ASP A 107 -7.01 2.50 -2.65
C ASP A 107 -5.72 1.72 -2.38
N VAL A 108 -5.79 0.64 -1.61
CA VAL A 108 -4.62 -0.18 -1.27
C VAL A 108 -4.96 -1.66 -1.42
N ILE A 109 -4.12 -2.37 -2.15
CA ILE A 109 -4.11 -3.83 -2.15
C ILE A 109 -2.83 -4.31 -1.48
N TYR A 110 -2.95 -5.13 -0.44
CA TYR A 110 -1.85 -5.88 0.13
C TYR A 110 -2.16 -7.36 0.01
N ILE A 111 -1.23 -8.15 -0.53
CA ILE A 111 -1.39 -9.60 -0.62
C ILE A 111 -0.11 -10.35 -0.27
N ASP A 112 -0.33 -11.54 0.28
CA ASP A 112 0.69 -12.52 0.61
C ASP A 112 0.33 -13.87 -0.05
N PRO A 113 0.51 -14.01 -1.39
CA PRO A 113 0.13 -15.22 -2.10
C PRO A 113 1.02 -16.42 -1.71
N PRO A 114 0.62 -17.66 -2.02
CA PRO A 114 1.48 -18.82 -1.83
C PRO A 114 2.80 -18.66 -2.61
N TYR A 115 3.94 -19.02 -1.98
CA TYR A 115 5.29 -18.78 -2.53
C TYR A 115 5.79 -19.90 -3.45
N ASN A 116 4.99 -20.93 -3.68
CA ASN A 116 5.29 -22.06 -4.56
C ASN A 116 6.58 -22.81 -4.18
N ARG A 117 6.79 -23.01 -2.89
CA ARG A 117 8.00 -23.67 -2.35
C ARG A 117 8.04 -25.18 -2.59
N GLY A 118 6.92 -25.75 -3.04
CA GLY A 118 6.75 -27.19 -3.23
C GLY A 118 6.65 -27.98 -1.92
N LYS A 119 6.18 -27.32 -0.84
CA LYS A 119 6.01 -27.89 0.50
C LYS A 119 4.62 -27.55 1.03
N ASP A 120 3.58 -28.08 0.41
CA ASP A 120 2.21 -27.93 0.88
C ASP A 120 1.75 -26.45 1.05
N ASP A 121 2.36 -25.51 0.32
CA ASP A 121 2.07 -24.08 0.37
C ASP A 121 1.29 -23.56 -0.85
N PHE A 122 1.13 -24.40 -1.89
CA PHE A 122 0.35 -24.07 -3.07
C PHE A 122 -0.50 -25.25 -3.52
N VAL A 123 -1.82 -25.06 -3.54
CA VAL A 123 -2.81 -26.02 -4.00
C VAL A 123 -3.30 -25.59 -5.38
N TYR A 124 -3.34 -26.52 -6.32
CA TYR A 124 -3.91 -26.35 -7.64
C TYR A 124 -4.76 -27.59 -8.00
N ASP A 125 -6.03 -27.40 -8.36
CA ASP A 125 -6.98 -28.49 -8.61
C ASP A 125 -7.04 -29.51 -7.46
N ASP A 126 -7.22 -29.03 -6.22
CA ASP A 126 -7.29 -29.83 -4.99
C ASP A 126 -6.03 -30.65 -4.65
N ASN A 127 -4.95 -30.44 -5.39
CA ASN A 127 -3.67 -31.11 -5.17
C ASN A 127 -2.56 -30.10 -4.84
N TYR A 128 -1.71 -30.47 -3.89
CA TYR A 128 -0.48 -29.70 -3.65
C TYR A 128 0.49 -29.81 -4.82
N VAL A 129 0.98 -28.66 -5.29
CA VAL A 129 1.99 -28.60 -6.35
C VAL A 129 3.36 -28.89 -5.76
N GLY A 130 3.90 -30.08 -6.05
CA GLY A 130 5.18 -30.55 -5.50
C GLY A 130 6.41 -29.97 -6.24
N THR A 131 7.59 -30.18 -5.66
CA THR A 131 8.88 -29.78 -6.26
C THR A 131 9.17 -30.50 -7.58
N GLU A 132 8.62 -31.70 -7.76
CA GLU A 132 8.82 -32.54 -8.95
C GLU A 132 7.88 -32.18 -10.10
N ASP A 133 6.91 -31.26 -9.88
CA ASP A 133 6.00 -30.81 -10.92
C ASP A 133 6.73 -29.88 -11.89
N SER A 134 6.90 -30.33 -13.15
CA SER A 134 7.59 -29.57 -14.20
C SER A 134 6.84 -28.31 -14.62
N PHE A 135 5.53 -28.22 -14.34
CA PHE A 135 4.66 -27.09 -14.67
C PHE A 135 4.32 -26.19 -13.49
N LYS A 136 4.97 -26.38 -12.34
CA LYS A 136 4.66 -25.66 -11.11
C LYS A 136 4.67 -24.13 -11.29
N HIS A 137 5.61 -23.57 -12.03
CA HIS A 137 5.69 -22.13 -12.30
C HIS A 137 4.57 -21.67 -13.24
N SER A 138 4.25 -22.44 -14.29
CA SER A 138 3.17 -22.14 -15.23
C SER A 138 1.79 -22.18 -14.55
N LYS A 139 1.55 -23.17 -13.70
CA LYS A 139 0.33 -23.27 -12.89
C LYS A 139 0.19 -22.08 -11.96
N TRP A 140 1.26 -21.75 -11.25
CA TRP A 140 1.27 -20.61 -10.33
C TRP A 140 1.06 -19.27 -11.05
N LEU A 141 1.70 -19.07 -12.21
CA LEU A 141 1.49 -17.87 -13.03
C LEU A 141 0.06 -17.77 -13.55
N SER A 142 -0.53 -18.86 -14.04
CA SER A 142 -1.92 -18.90 -14.49
C SER A 142 -2.89 -18.56 -13.34
N PHE A 143 -2.63 -19.10 -12.14
CA PHE A 143 -3.38 -18.79 -10.94
C PHE A 143 -3.30 -17.31 -10.56
N MET A 144 -2.12 -16.73 -10.56
CA MET A 144 -1.90 -15.33 -10.18
C MET A 144 -2.39 -14.34 -11.24
N GLU A 145 -2.23 -14.64 -12.53
CA GLU A 145 -2.59 -13.73 -13.61
C GLU A 145 -4.06 -13.32 -13.55
N LYS A 146 -4.97 -14.28 -13.41
CA LYS A 146 -6.42 -14.04 -13.38
C LYS A 146 -6.78 -13.08 -12.24
N ARG A 147 -6.22 -13.31 -11.07
CA ARG A 147 -6.44 -12.52 -9.86
C ARG A 147 -5.84 -11.12 -9.97
N LEU A 148 -4.62 -11.02 -10.49
CA LEU A 148 -3.93 -9.73 -10.64
C LEU A 148 -4.58 -8.83 -11.71
N ARG A 149 -5.12 -9.39 -12.78
CA ARG A 149 -5.88 -8.62 -13.79
C ARG A 149 -7.12 -7.99 -13.17
N ILE A 150 -7.88 -8.73 -12.37
CA ILE A 150 -9.05 -8.18 -11.68
C ILE A 150 -8.59 -7.16 -10.62
N ALA A 151 -7.56 -7.46 -9.84
CA ALA A 151 -6.99 -6.55 -8.85
C ALA A 151 -6.59 -5.19 -9.46
N TYR A 152 -6.02 -5.19 -10.67
CA TYR A 152 -5.73 -3.97 -11.41
C TYR A 152 -6.99 -3.16 -11.74
N GLU A 153 -8.08 -3.82 -12.16
CA GLU A 153 -9.35 -3.13 -12.44
C GLU A 153 -10.02 -2.58 -11.17
N LEU A 154 -9.83 -3.24 -10.02
CA LEU A 154 -10.36 -2.78 -8.73
C LEU A 154 -9.64 -1.55 -8.19
N LEU A 155 -8.33 -1.39 -8.45
CA LEU A 155 -7.55 -0.26 -7.97
C LEU A 155 -8.09 1.07 -8.52
N SER A 156 -8.15 2.07 -7.64
CA SER A 156 -8.38 3.49 -8.01
C SER A 156 -7.18 4.03 -8.79
N GLU A 157 -7.33 5.18 -9.44
CA GLU A 157 -6.23 5.84 -10.18
C GLU A 157 -5.00 6.10 -9.28
N ASP A 158 -5.25 6.39 -8.00
CA ASP A 158 -4.25 6.61 -6.95
C ASP A 158 -3.92 5.31 -6.19
N GLY A 159 -4.35 4.15 -6.69
CA GLY A 159 -4.21 2.89 -5.98
C GLY A 159 -2.77 2.38 -5.89
N LEU A 160 -2.45 1.78 -4.73
CA LEU A 160 -1.18 1.10 -4.44
C LEU A 160 -1.39 -0.40 -4.32
N MET A 161 -0.45 -1.17 -4.87
CA MET A 161 -0.39 -2.62 -4.65
C MET A 161 0.94 -3.01 -4.01
N PHE A 162 0.86 -3.79 -2.94
CA PHE A 162 1.98 -4.42 -2.24
C PHE A 162 1.84 -5.94 -2.31
N VAL A 163 2.89 -6.61 -2.77
CA VAL A 163 2.89 -8.07 -2.89
C VAL A 163 4.11 -8.64 -2.18
N SER A 164 3.86 -9.43 -1.13
CA SER A 164 4.92 -10.21 -0.47
C SER A 164 5.25 -11.45 -1.29
N ILE A 165 6.55 -11.74 -1.48
CA ILE A 165 7.00 -12.91 -2.24
C ILE A 165 8.45 -13.26 -1.88
N ASP A 166 8.85 -14.53 -1.99
CA ASP A 166 10.23 -14.93 -1.83
C ASP A 166 10.94 -15.22 -3.16
N ASP A 167 12.20 -15.68 -3.07
CA ASP A 167 13.06 -15.97 -4.23
C ASP A 167 12.48 -17.00 -5.22
N ASN A 168 11.48 -17.82 -4.81
CA ASN A 168 10.95 -18.87 -5.69
C ASN A 168 10.20 -18.29 -6.88
N GLU A 169 9.38 -17.26 -6.66
CA GLU A 169 8.54 -16.67 -7.70
C GLU A 169 8.71 -15.15 -7.88
N GLN A 170 9.62 -14.49 -7.16
CA GLN A 170 9.80 -13.03 -7.22
C GLN A 170 10.04 -12.52 -8.65
N ALA A 171 10.93 -13.16 -9.40
CA ALA A 171 11.27 -12.75 -10.77
C ALA A 171 10.10 -12.99 -11.74
N ALA A 172 9.42 -14.14 -11.62
CA ALA A 172 8.27 -14.49 -12.45
C ALA A 172 7.09 -13.55 -12.16
N LEU A 173 6.80 -13.31 -10.88
CA LEU A 173 5.75 -12.41 -10.44
C LEU A 173 5.99 -10.97 -10.91
N LYS A 174 7.23 -10.47 -10.79
CA LYS A 174 7.56 -9.12 -11.25
C LYS A 174 7.26 -8.97 -12.74
N ASN A 175 7.70 -9.92 -13.56
CA ASN A 175 7.44 -9.88 -15.01
C ASN A 175 5.94 -9.93 -15.32
N LEU A 176 5.18 -10.74 -14.60
CA LEU A 176 3.73 -10.83 -14.74
C LEU A 176 3.04 -9.51 -14.37
N ILE A 177 3.43 -8.90 -13.24
CA ILE A 177 2.83 -7.62 -12.83
C ILE A 177 3.25 -6.50 -13.78
N ASP A 178 4.49 -6.47 -14.28
CA ASP A 178 4.95 -5.50 -15.28
C ASP A 178 4.09 -5.57 -16.56
N GLU A 179 3.65 -6.77 -16.96
CA GLU A 179 2.75 -6.93 -18.11
C GLU A 179 1.35 -6.36 -17.85
N ILE A 180 0.82 -6.54 -16.64
CA ILE A 180 -0.53 -6.12 -16.27
C ILE A 180 -0.59 -4.63 -15.91
N PHE A 181 0.38 -4.14 -15.10
CA PHE A 181 0.41 -2.79 -14.55
C PHE A 181 1.23 -1.81 -15.39
N SER A 182 2.03 -2.27 -16.35
CA SER A 182 3.15 -1.59 -17.00
C SER A 182 4.40 -1.50 -16.12
N GLU A 183 5.57 -1.72 -16.71
CA GLU A 183 6.88 -1.55 -16.05
C GLU A 183 7.07 -0.13 -15.48
N ASP A 184 6.50 0.88 -16.14
CA ASP A 184 6.56 2.27 -15.66
C ASP A 184 5.89 2.48 -14.31
N ASN A 185 4.97 1.63 -13.90
CA ASN A 185 4.24 1.69 -12.63
C ASN A 185 4.91 0.89 -11.50
N PHE A 186 6.00 0.19 -11.80
CA PHE A 186 6.84 -0.42 -10.78
C PHE A 186 7.57 0.67 -9.97
N ILE A 187 7.45 0.60 -8.66
CA ILE A 187 8.11 1.54 -7.76
C ILE A 187 9.39 0.93 -7.20
N ILE A 188 9.31 -0.24 -6.56
CA ILE A 188 10.44 -0.84 -5.86
C ILE A 188 10.18 -2.29 -5.47
N ALA A 189 11.25 -3.07 -5.32
CA ALA A 189 11.28 -4.34 -4.59
C ALA A 189 12.05 -4.13 -3.28
N MET A 190 11.35 -4.22 -2.14
CA MET A 190 11.93 -4.00 -0.83
C MET A 190 12.28 -5.32 -0.16
N PRO A 191 13.53 -5.59 0.21
CA PRO A 191 13.86 -6.75 1.02
C PRO A 191 13.28 -6.58 2.42
N ARG A 192 12.58 -7.63 2.92
CA ARG A 192 12.07 -7.70 4.28
C ARG A 192 12.78 -8.81 5.05
N ILE A 193 13.21 -8.54 6.26
CA ILE A 193 13.80 -9.57 7.10
C ILE A 193 12.74 -10.58 7.56
N THR A 194 12.98 -11.88 7.34
CA THR A 194 12.11 -12.94 7.83
C THR A 194 12.57 -13.47 9.18
N LYS A 195 13.91 -13.52 9.40
CA LYS A 195 14.54 -13.92 10.66
C LYS A 195 15.96 -13.36 10.74
N LYS A 196 16.43 -12.99 11.92
CA LYS A 196 17.80 -12.49 12.13
C LYS A 196 18.87 -13.60 12.05
N SER A 197 18.55 -14.76 12.60
CA SER A 197 19.44 -15.90 12.67
C SER A 197 18.64 -17.19 12.70
N GLY A 198 19.29 -18.30 12.36
CA GLY A 198 18.67 -19.63 12.40
C GLY A 198 19.67 -20.68 11.99
N LYS A 199 19.41 -21.94 12.35
CA LYS A 199 20.18 -23.06 11.82
C LYS A 199 19.97 -23.10 10.31
N THR A 200 21.06 -23.07 9.54
CA THR A 200 21.03 -23.27 8.10
C THR A 200 21.77 -24.56 7.75
N THR A 201 21.20 -25.30 6.83
CA THR A 201 21.85 -26.53 6.28
C THR A 201 22.54 -26.24 4.95
N GLY A 202 22.36 -25.04 4.40
CA GLY A 202 22.95 -24.60 3.14
C GLY A 202 24.17 -23.70 3.31
N SER A 203 24.84 -23.39 2.20
CA SER A 203 26.01 -22.51 2.15
C SER A 203 25.65 -21.04 2.42
N PHE A 204 24.37 -20.64 2.20
CA PHE A 204 23.86 -19.30 2.44
C PHE A 204 22.61 -19.35 3.31
N SER A 205 22.49 -18.40 4.24
CA SER A 205 21.27 -18.22 5.05
C SER A 205 20.25 -17.40 4.28
N LYS A 206 19.06 -17.95 4.05
CA LYS A 206 17.91 -17.21 3.50
C LYS A 206 17.18 -16.54 4.64
N ASN A 207 17.40 -15.23 4.82
CA ASN A 207 16.89 -14.45 5.95
C ASN A 207 15.94 -13.36 5.53
N HIS A 208 15.56 -13.28 4.25
CA HIS A 208 14.67 -12.26 3.72
C HIS A 208 13.70 -12.85 2.69
N ASP A 209 12.64 -12.10 2.46
CA ASP A 209 11.74 -12.13 1.33
C ASP A 209 11.60 -10.70 0.78
N TYR A 210 10.67 -10.48 -0.14
CA TYR A 210 10.49 -9.18 -0.80
C TYR A 210 9.07 -8.69 -0.63
N VAL A 211 8.91 -7.36 -0.68
CA VAL A 211 7.64 -6.70 -0.96
C VAL A 211 7.80 -5.94 -2.28
N LEU A 212 7.06 -6.35 -3.31
CA LEU A 212 6.96 -5.62 -4.57
C LEU A 212 5.92 -4.51 -4.42
N VAL A 213 6.23 -3.31 -4.91
CA VAL A 213 5.37 -2.12 -4.82
C VAL A 213 5.07 -1.60 -6.21
N TYR A 214 3.78 -1.48 -6.51
CA TYR A 214 3.26 -0.93 -7.76
C TYR A 214 2.22 0.15 -7.49
N THR A 215 2.15 1.15 -8.36
CA THR A 215 1.03 2.10 -8.45
C THR A 215 0.15 1.73 -9.64
N LYS A 216 -1.11 2.21 -9.66
CA LYS A 216 -1.93 2.09 -10.88
C LYS A 216 -1.51 3.13 -11.91
N GLN A 217 -1.45 4.40 -11.56
CA GLN A 217 -1.07 5.49 -12.47
C GLN A 217 -0.26 6.58 -11.78
N ASN A 218 -0.74 7.11 -10.65
CA ASN A 218 -0.14 8.24 -9.97
C ASN A 218 1.01 7.79 -9.05
N LYS A 219 2.15 8.50 -9.14
CA LYS A 219 3.34 8.25 -8.31
C LYS A 219 3.51 9.25 -7.16
N ASP A 220 2.71 10.31 -7.13
CA ASP A 220 2.82 11.38 -6.12
C ASP A 220 1.89 11.15 -4.91
N ILE A 221 1.56 9.88 -4.64
CA ILE A 221 0.59 9.46 -3.61
C ILE A 221 1.24 8.98 -2.31
N PHE A 222 2.56 8.86 -2.30
CA PHE A 222 3.26 8.33 -1.13
C PHE A 222 3.38 9.36 -0.01
N VAL A 223 3.04 8.93 1.20
CA VAL A 223 3.30 9.73 2.40
C VAL A 223 4.79 9.68 2.72
N MET A 224 5.37 10.86 2.81
CA MET A 224 6.77 11.01 3.22
C MET A 224 6.88 10.88 4.75
N GLU A 225 7.84 10.10 5.22
CA GLU A 225 8.14 9.99 6.65
C GLU A 225 8.79 11.27 7.18
N GLU A 226 8.53 11.64 8.42
CA GLU A 226 9.27 12.73 9.06
C GLU A 226 10.77 12.40 9.07
N HIS A 227 11.57 13.33 8.55
CA HIS A 227 13.01 13.20 8.56
C HIS A 227 13.56 13.87 9.83
N ILE A 228 13.90 13.06 10.80
CA ILE A 228 14.60 13.50 11.99
C ILE A 228 16.06 13.06 11.83
N ASP A 229 16.97 14.03 11.79
CA ASP A 229 18.41 13.82 11.66
C ASP A 229 19.06 14.29 12.96
N PRO A 230 19.81 13.43 13.68
CA PRO A 230 20.44 13.77 14.98
C PRO A 230 21.45 14.90 14.87
N ALA A 231 21.87 15.27 13.66
CA ALA A 231 22.75 16.43 13.46
C ALA A 231 22.06 17.77 13.77
N PHE A 232 20.73 17.80 13.94
CA PHE A 232 19.99 19.01 14.37
C PHE A 232 20.09 19.21 15.87
N ILE A 233 21.29 19.55 16.35
CA ILE A 233 21.64 19.71 17.78
C ILE A 233 21.77 21.17 18.23
N TYR A 234 21.86 22.10 17.29
CA TYR A 234 22.06 23.49 17.60
C TYR A 234 20.75 24.24 17.71
N GLU A 235 20.68 25.18 18.62
CA GLU A 235 19.56 26.10 18.82
C GLU A 235 20.03 27.55 18.70
N ASP A 236 19.15 28.42 18.22
CA ASP A 236 19.32 29.87 18.22
C ASP A 236 17.97 30.55 18.48
N GLU A 237 17.93 31.88 18.36
CA GLU A 237 16.73 32.69 18.58
C GLU A 237 15.51 32.28 17.70
N TRP A 238 15.75 31.58 16.59
CA TRP A 238 14.73 31.11 15.66
C TRP A 238 14.24 29.68 15.94
N ALA A 239 14.75 29.04 17.00
CA ALA A 239 14.46 27.63 17.27
C ALA A 239 12.96 27.36 17.49
N THR A 240 12.21 28.31 18.07
CA THR A 240 10.78 28.20 18.31
C THR A 240 9.98 28.10 16.99
N GLU A 241 10.39 28.85 15.95
CA GLU A 241 9.70 28.88 14.66
C GLU A 241 10.25 27.87 13.66
N ARG A 242 11.59 27.70 13.64
CA ARG A 242 12.32 26.94 12.63
C ARG A 242 12.81 25.59 13.11
N GLY A 243 12.63 25.27 14.40
CA GLY A 243 13.21 24.11 15.04
C GLY A 243 14.73 24.24 15.19
N LYS A 244 15.35 23.18 15.74
CA LYS A 244 16.82 23.09 15.82
C LYS A 244 17.45 23.15 14.44
N TYR A 245 18.74 23.50 14.38
CA TYR A 245 19.49 23.49 13.14
C TYR A 245 20.74 22.61 13.23
N LYS A 246 21.22 22.19 12.07
CA LYS A 246 22.53 21.59 11.90
C LYS A 246 23.41 22.46 11.03
N LEU A 247 24.73 22.37 11.27
CA LEU A 247 25.72 22.93 10.37
C LEU A 247 25.96 21.95 9.24
N ASN A 248 25.54 22.33 8.03
CA ASN A 248 25.60 21.42 6.90
C ASN A 248 27.05 21.33 6.38
N GLN A 249 27.49 22.36 5.67
CA GLN A 249 28.81 22.43 5.04
C GLN A 249 29.36 23.85 5.18
N THR A 250 30.63 24.00 4.94
CA THR A 250 31.20 25.34 4.72
C THR A 250 30.57 25.97 3.49
N LEU A 251 30.39 27.29 3.53
CA LEU A 251 29.83 28.03 2.39
C LEU A 251 30.75 27.96 1.19
N ASP A 252 32.07 27.87 1.41
CA ASP A 252 33.10 27.63 0.41
C ASP A 252 33.28 26.11 0.11
N TYR A 253 33.65 25.79 -1.08
CA TYR A 253 33.98 24.41 -1.49
C TYR A 253 34.92 24.40 -2.71
N ASP A 254 35.69 23.32 -2.84
CA ASP A 254 36.45 23.01 -4.05
C ASP A 254 35.48 22.43 -5.08
N SER A 255 35.05 23.27 -6.02
CA SER A 255 33.98 22.93 -6.97
C SER A 255 34.51 22.06 -8.09
N LEU A 256 33.69 21.11 -8.58
CA LEU A 256 34.03 20.29 -9.74
C LEU A 256 34.13 21.10 -11.05
N SER A 257 33.47 22.27 -11.07
CA SER A 257 33.52 23.22 -12.18
C SER A 257 33.50 24.64 -11.63
N TYR A 258 34.60 25.35 -11.79
CA TYR A 258 34.73 26.72 -11.31
C TYR A 258 33.73 27.66 -11.99
N SER A 259 33.18 28.57 -11.18
CA SER A 259 32.29 29.63 -11.65
C SER A 259 32.71 30.97 -11.10
N ALA A 260 33.16 31.88 -11.95
CA ALA A 260 33.58 33.22 -11.57
C ALA A 260 32.48 34.03 -10.88
N SER A 261 31.19 33.77 -11.16
CA SER A 261 30.06 34.42 -10.52
C SER A 261 29.86 33.99 -9.06
N LEU A 262 30.48 32.88 -8.65
CA LEU A 262 30.48 32.36 -7.29
C LEU A 262 31.81 32.55 -6.55
N ASP A 263 32.79 33.23 -7.19
CA ASP A 263 34.11 33.54 -6.60
C ASP A 263 34.24 35.05 -6.34
N TYR A 264 33.59 35.50 -5.28
CA TYR A 264 33.50 36.92 -4.90
C TYR A 264 33.93 37.12 -3.43
N PRO A 265 34.43 38.30 -3.03
CA PRO A 265 34.74 38.58 -1.67
C PRO A 265 33.45 38.79 -0.86
N LEU A 266 33.42 38.27 0.37
CA LEU A 266 32.33 38.48 1.33
C LEU A 266 32.84 39.29 2.52
N THR A 267 32.27 40.46 2.74
CA THR A 267 32.61 41.29 3.93
C THR A 267 31.49 41.17 4.97
N ILE A 268 31.82 40.67 6.16
CA ILE A 268 30.90 40.47 7.28
C ILE A 268 31.54 41.09 8.50
N ASP A 269 30.84 42.00 9.17
CA ASP A 269 31.29 42.68 10.36
C ASP A 269 32.70 43.33 10.26
N GLY A 270 33.02 43.82 9.03
CA GLY A 270 34.31 44.46 8.74
C GLY A 270 35.46 43.51 8.38
N GLU A 271 35.25 42.19 8.42
CA GLU A 271 36.19 41.16 7.98
C GLU A 271 35.83 40.63 6.59
N THR A 272 36.83 40.47 5.73
CA THR A 272 36.59 39.98 4.34
C THR A 272 37.06 38.55 4.21
N PHE A 273 36.16 37.70 3.69
CA PHE A 273 36.37 36.29 3.44
C PHE A 273 36.45 36.00 1.94
N TYR A 274 37.29 35.05 1.58
CA TYR A 274 37.48 34.56 0.19
C TYR A 274 37.21 33.05 0.14
N PRO A 275 36.68 32.50 -1.01
CA PRO A 275 36.55 31.07 -1.14
C PRO A 275 37.91 30.37 -1.04
N GLY A 276 38.00 29.33 -0.18
CA GLY A 276 39.25 28.65 0.13
C GLY A 276 40.10 29.32 1.18
N GLY A 277 39.74 30.54 1.64
CA GLY A 277 40.43 31.26 2.74
C GLY A 277 41.77 31.88 2.41
N ASP A 278 42.21 31.89 1.14
CA ASP A 278 43.48 32.40 0.67
C ASP A 278 43.27 33.56 -0.33
N ILE A 279 43.72 34.76 0.06
CA ILE A 279 43.55 35.98 -0.73
C ILE A 279 44.44 35.96 -1.99
N ASP A 280 45.67 35.45 -1.88
CA ASP A 280 46.61 35.43 -3.03
C ASP A 280 46.09 34.46 -4.09
N ALA A 281 45.63 33.26 -3.70
CA ALA A 281 45.02 32.32 -4.57
C ALA A 281 43.71 32.87 -5.20
N TRP A 282 42.92 33.64 -4.42
CA TRP A 282 41.73 34.32 -4.95
C TRP A 282 42.09 35.36 -6.01
N GLN A 283 43.12 36.19 -5.80
CA GLN A 283 43.58 37.19 -6.77
C GLN A 283 44.06 36.54 -8.09
N GLU A 284 44.75 35.42 -7.98
CA GLU A 284 45.16 34.67 -9.20
C GLU A 284 43.96 34.14 -10.00
N ARG A 285 42.94 33.63 -9.32
CA ARG A 285 41.70 33.21 -9.98
C ARG A 285 40.99 34.37 -10.68
N GLN A 286 40.99 35.57 -10.09
CA GLN A 286 40.41 36.78 -10.71
C GLN A 286 41.18 37.23 -11.96
N LYS A 287 42.46 36.89 -12.08
CA LYS A 287 43.29 37.14 -13.30
C LYS A 287 43.05 36.06 -14.37
N GLY A 288 42.23 35.07 -14.10
CA GLY A 288 41.98 33.97 -15.04
C GLY A 288 42.87 32.73 -14.77
N ASN A 289 43.74 32.76 -13.77
CA ASN A 289 44.63 31.64 -13.41
C ASN A 289 43.90 30.67 -12.45
N HIS A 290 42.85 30.04 -12.96
CA HIS A 290 42.06 29.06 -12.16
C HIS A 290 42.14 27.67 -12.79
N ARG A 291 41.95 26.65 -11.97
CA ARG A 291 41.79 25.26 -12.43
C ARG A 291 40.35 25.02 -12.87
N ARG A 292 40.10 23.90 -13.57
CA ARG A 292 38.73 23.43 -13.88
C ARG A 292 37.89 23.21 -12.62
N ALA A 293 38.52 22.60 -11.60
CA ALA A 293 37.97 22.47 -10.25
C ALA A 293 38.72 23.46 -9.34
N ASP A 294 38.02 24.40 -8.74
CA ASP A 294 38.64 25.42 -7.89
C ASP A 294 37.62 25.97 -6.88
N TRP A 295 38.11 26.73 -5.89
CA TRP A 295 37.30 27.23 -4.80
C TRP A 295 36.27 28.26 -5.26
N ALA A 296 35.01 28.09 -4.77
CA ALA A 296 33.92 29.00 -4.99
C ALA A 296 32.93 28.95 -3.80
N TRP A 297 32.05 29.95 -3.71
CA TRP A 297 30.93 29.90 -2.80
C TRP A 297 29.81 29.01 -3.35
N ARG A 298 29.05 28.37 -2.46
CA ARG A 298 27.84 27.60 -2.81
C ARG A 298 26.65 28.48 -3.14
N TRP A 299 26.66 29.70 -2.60
CA TRP A 299 25.58 30.66 -2.75
C TRP A 299 26.04 31.86 -3.57
N ASN A 300 25.13 32.37 -4.41
CA ASN A 300 25.35 33.63 -5.09
C ASN A 300 25.19 34.82 -4.11
N PRO A 301 25.65 36.04 -4.44
CA PRO A 301 25.58 37.18 -3.56
C PRO A 301 24.20 37.47 -2.98
N LYS A 302 23.14 37.40 -3.80
CA LYS A 302 21.75 37.66 -3.36
C LYS A 302 21.26 36.61 -2.36
N LEU A 303 21.56 35.34 -2.60
CA LEU A 303 21.21 34.27 -1.67
C LEU A 303 21.98 34.38 -0.37
N PHE A 304 23.27 34.77 -0.45
CA PHE A 304 24.07 34.98 0.73
C PHE A 304 23.53 36.14 1.60
N GLU A 305 23.25 37.27 0.97
CA GLU A 305 22.67 38.45 1.66
C GLU A 305 21.34 38.10 2.34
N PHE A 306 20.46 37.42 1.60
CA PHE A 306 19.20 36.97 2.17
C PHE A 306 19.42 36.02 3.34
N GLY A 307 20.26 35.00 3.17
CA GLY A 307 20.54 33.99 4.18
C GLY A 307 21.22 34.57 5.44
N TYR A 308 22.14 35.49 5.26
CA TYR A 308 22.83 36.20 6.37
C TYR A 308 21.85 37.06 7.17
N ASN A 309 21.06 37.90 6.50
CA ASN A 309 20.08 38.79 7.14
C ASN A 309 18.97 38.03 7.86
N ASN A 310 18.73 36.79 7.46
CA ASN A 310 17.70 35.93 8.06
C ASN A 310 18.25 34.82 8.96
N GLY A 311 19.52 34.90 9.38
CA GLY A 311 20.10 34.01 10.37
C GLY A 311 20.45 32.60 9.89
N PHE A 312 20.52 32.35 8.56
CA PHE A 312 20.91 31.05 7.99
C PHE A 312 22.42 30.87 7.83
N VAL A 313 23.23 31.83 8.28
CA VAL A 313 24.68 31.80 8.19
C VAL A 313 25.30 31.92 9.59
N VAL A 314 26.39 31.23 9.83
CA VAL A 314 27.19 31.36 11.06
C VAL A 314 28.67 31.30 10.73
N ILE A 315 29.47 32.13 11.40
CA ILE A 315 30.93 32.14 11.32
C ILE A 315 31.48 31.35 12.50
N LYS A 316 32.25 30.30 12.24
CA LYS A 316 32.97 29.56 13.26
C LYS A 316 34.46 29.92 13.21
N ARG A 317 35.00 30.33 14.36
CA ARG A 317 36.43 30.66 14.54
C ARG A 317 37.13 29.49 15.21
N LYS A 318 38.30 29.15 14.73
CA LYS A 318 39.18 28.17 15.34
C LYS A 318 40.11 28.86 16.35
N PRO A 319 40.76 28.07 17.24
CA PRO A 319 41.72 28.61 18.20
C PRO A 319 42.94 29.33 17.57
N ASP A 320 43.26 28.97 16.30
CA ASP A 320 44.34 29.61 15.51
C ASP A 320 43.94 30.97 14.91
N GLY A 321 42.70 31.43 15.18
CA GLY A 321 42.16 32.68 14.65
C GLY A 321 41.53 32.55 13.27
N SER A 322 41.70 31.42 12.56
CA SER A 322 41.06 31.20 11.27
C SER A 322 39.55 31.06 11.44
N ALA A 323 38.81 31.64 10.50
CA ALA A 323 37.36 31.60 10.52
C ALA A 323 36.82 30.97 9.26
N ARG A 324 35.71 30.23 9.37
CA ARG A 324 34.96 29.68 8.23
C ARG A 324 33.50 29.99 8.35
N ILE A 325 32.88 30.26 7.21
CA ILE A 325 31.45 30.51 7.10
C ILE A 325 30.75 29.19 6.88
N TYR A 326 29.71 28.91 7.69
CA TYR A 326 28.85 27.75 7.59
C TYR A 326 27.41 28.17 7.31
N THR A 327 26.69 27.33 6.57
CA THR A 327 25.23 27.49 6.42
C THR A 327 24.50 26.68 7.47
N LYS A 328 23.47 27.28 8.06
CA LYS A 328 22.54 26.59 8.95
C LYS A 328 21.44 25.94 8.11
N THR A 329 21.15 24.70 8.42
CA THR A 329 19.97 23.99 7.89
C THR A 329 19.02 23.77 9.04
N TYR A 330 17.86 24.45 9.03
CA TYR A 330 16.84 24.29 10.08
C TYR A 330 15.96 23.06 9.83
N LEU A 331 15.39 22.51 10.89
CA LEU A 331 14.50 21.35 10.84
C LEU A 331 13.21 21.67 10.11
N ASN A 332 12.60 22.84 10.41
CA ASN A 332 11.27 23.21 9.93
C ASN A 332 11.28 24.42 8.98
N ALA A 333 12.44 24.84 8.47
CA ALA A 333 12.53 25.96 7.55
C ALA A 333 13.65 25.78 6.52
N LYS A 334 13.42 26.29 5.32
CA LYS A 334 14.42 26.37 4.23
C LYS A 334 14.28 27.68 3.47
N ILE A 335 15.37 28.10 2.81
CA ILE A 335 15.33 29.21 1.85
C ILE A 335 14.87 28.66 0.50
N GLN A 336 13.89 29.31 -0.11
CA GLN A 336 13.38 28.97 -1.43
C GLN A 336 13.29 30.22 -2.32
N LYS A 337 13.37 30.05 -3.66
CA LYS A 337 13.12 31.13 -4.60
C LYS A 337 11.65 31.54 -4.54
N ASP A 338 11.37 32.85 -4.60
CA ASP A 338 10.01 33.41 -4.52
C ASP A 338 9.26 33.46 -5.85
N GLY A 339 9.88 32.99 -6.93
CA GLY A 339 9.32 33.05 -8.30
C GLY A 339 9.58 34.39 -9.02
N ASN A 340 9.90 35.47 -8.30
CA ASN A 340 10.18 36.81 -8.86
C ASN A 340 11.68 37.17 -8.88
N GLY A 341 12.55 36.15 -8.73
CA GLY A 341 14.00 36.31 -8.72
C GLY A 341 14.60 36.68 -7.37
N GLY A 342 13.79 36.71 -6.30
CA GLY A 342 14.17 36.84 -4.90
C GLY A 342 14.14 35.51 -4.15
N TYR A 343 14.19 35.63 -2.82
CA TYR A 343 14.15 34.49 -1.89
C TYR A 343 13.12 34.70 -0.78
N LYS A 344 12.55 33.62 -0.29
CA LYS A 344 11.66 33.58 0.87
C LYS A 344 12.01 32.44 1.81
N ILE A 345 11.57 32.53 3.05
CA ILE A 345 11.64 31.41 3.99
C ILE A 345 10.37 30.60 3.82
N GLU A 346 10.53 29.33 3.53
CA GLU A 346 9.44 28.36 3.51
C GLU A 346 9.50 27.55 4.81
N TYR A 347 8.41 27.59 5.56
CA TYR A 347 8.24 26.78 6.77
C TYR A 347 7.62 25.45 6.39
N THR A 348 8.34 24.36 6.56
CA THR A 348 7.90 23.02 6.23
C THR A 348 8.65 22.00 7.07
N LYS A 349 7.93 21.00 7.57
CA LYS A 349 8.58 19.87 8.21
C LYS A 349 9.40 19.12 7.18
N ARG A 350 10.59 18.69 7.57
CA ARG A 350 11.42 17.85 6.71
C ARG A 350 10.86 16.45 6.65
N THR A 351 10.77 15.93 5.46
CA THR A 351 10.31 14.58 5.20
C THR A 351 11.32 13.83 4.34
N LYS A 352 11.30 12.52 4.43
CA LYS A 352 12.08 11.61 3.58
C LYS A 352 11.18 10.53 3.00
N PRO A 353 11.46 10.01 1.79
CA PRO A 353 10.75 8.84 1.30
C PRO A 353 11.08 7.61 2.15
N LEU A 354 10.19 6.61 2.13
CA LEU A 354 10.45 5.31 2.71
C LEU A 354 11.70 4.69 2.05
N SER A 355 12.65 4.26 2.88
CA SER A 355 13.89 3.67 2.38
C SER A 355 13.65 2.29 1.76
N SER A 356 14.36 1.97 0.67
CA SER A 356 14.35 0.63 0.06
C SER A 356 14.73 -0.50 1.02
N ILE A 357 15.50 -0.19 2.07
CA ILE A 357 15.89 -1.12 3.13
C ILE A 357 15.11 -0.88 4.43
N GLY A 358 14.00 -0.15 4.37
CA GLY A 358 13.20 0.20 5.54
C GLY A 358 12.45 -0.97 6.18
N LEU A 359 12.49 -2.17 5.58
CA LEU A 359 11.85 -3.37 6.10
C LEU A 359 12.84 -4.43 6.64
N VAL A 360 14.11 -4.04 6.88
CA VAL A 360 15.12 -4.98 7.40
C VAL A 360 15.23 -4.99 8.93
N ASP A 361 14.37 -4.26 9.63
CA ASP A 361 14.31 -4.31 11.09
C ASP A 361 13.62 -5.59 11.59
N ASN A 362 14.02 -6.04 12.79
CA ASN A 362 13.47 -7.25 13.40
C ASN A 362 11.97 -7.17 13.71
N MET A 363 11.42 -5.97 13.86
CA MET A 363 9.99 -5.80 14.09
C MET A 363 9.14 -6.37 12.94
N TYR A 364 9.71 -6.47 11.73
CA TYR A 364 9.07 -7.04 10.54
C TYR A 364 9.34 -8.54 10.37
N SER A 365 9.98 -9.21 11.34
CA SER A 365 10.31 -10.64 11.26
C SER A 365 9.11 -11.55 11.55
N ASN A 366 9.17 -12.79 11.06
CA ASN A 366 8.13 -13.80 11.32
C ASN A 366 8.00 -14.17 12.82
N ASP A 367 9.06 -13.97 13.62
CA ASP A 367 8.99 -14.19 15.06
C ASP A 367 8.01 -13.22 15.75
N ASN A 368 7.86 -12.00 15.23
CA ASN A 368 6.87 -11.05 15.73
C ASN A 368 5.46 -11.39 15.24
N ALA A 369 5.32 -11.88 14.00
CA ALA A 369 4.03 -12.36 13.51
C ALA A 369 3.44 -13.49 14.38
N LYS A 370 4.27 -14.43 14.86
CA LYS A 370 3.83 -15.46 15.81
C LYS A 370 3.40 -14.89 17.15
N LYS A 371 4.07 -13.83 17.64
CA LYS A 371 3.64 -13.13 18.87
C LYS A 371 2.31 -12.41 18.68
N ASP A 372 2.11 -11.79 17.51
CA ASP A 372 0.84 -11.13 17.18
C ASP A 372 -0.33 -12.12 17.22
N LEU A 373 -0.16 -13.33 16.69
CA LEU A 373 -1.16 -14.40 16.74
C LEU A 373 -1.35 -14.99 18.14
N ALA A 374 -0.28 -15.09 18.93
CA ALA A 374 -0.33 -15.66 20.28
C ALA A 374 -1.26 -14.88 21.21
N VAL A 375 -1.48 -13.58 20.97
CA VAL A 375 -2.43 -12.76 21.73
C VAL A 375 -3.85 -13.31 21.63
N PHE A 376 -4.19 -13.95 20.52
CA PHE A 376 -5.49 -14.55 20.25
C PHE A 376 -5.51 -16.07 20.45
N GLY A 377 -4.40 -16.67 20.89
CA GLY A 377 -4.26 -18.12 21.04
C GLY A 377 -4.12 -18.89 19.73
N LEU A 378 -3.77 -18.20 18.62
CA LEU A 378 -3.74 -18.72 17.25
C LEU A 378 -2.33 -19.05 16.75
N ASN A 379 -1.31 -19.04 17.61
CA ASN A 379 0.10 -19.19 17.20
C ASN A 379 0.46 -20.59 16.67
N ASP A 380 -0.34 -21.60 17.01
CA ASP A 380 -0.14 -23.00 16.58
C ASP A 380 -1.09 -23.40 15.43
N ASP A 381 -2.07 -22.53 15.11
CA ASP A 381 -3.09 -22.78 14.09
C ASP A 381 -2.69 -22.24 12.70
N PHE A 382 -1.69 -21.35 12.64
CA PHE A 382 -1.24 -20.74 11.39
C PHE A 382 0.24 -20.35 11.39
N ASP A 383 1.01 -20.97 10.51
CA ASP A 383 2.48 -20.87 10.51
C ASP A 383 3.05 -19.66 9.76
N TYR A 384 2.34 -19.13 8.77
CA TYR A 384 2.89 -18.19 7.79
C TYR A 384 2.36 -16.75 7.92
N SER A 385 1.87 -16.38 9.10
CA SER A 385 1.38 -15.01 9.34
C SER A 385 2.46 -13.96 9.08
N LYS A 386 2.04 -12.78 8.62
CA LYS A 386 2.89 -11.60 8.52
C LYS A 386 2.75 -10.73 9.78
N PRO A 387 3.82 -10.02 10.20
CA PRO A 387 3.73 -9.12 11.35
C PRO A 387 2.84 -7.91 11.07
N VAL A 388 2.05 -7.52 12.05
CA VAL A 388 1.11 -6.39 11.96
C VAL A 388 1.84 -5.09 11.58
N GLU A 389 3.00 -4.84 12.17
CA GLU A 389 3.79 -3.63 11.91
C GLU A 389 4.26 -3.51 10.45
N LEU A 390 4.48 -4.65 9.76
CA LEU A 390 4.78 -4.63 8.33
C LEU A 390 3.59 -4.07 7.53
N VAL A 391 2.41 -4.65 7.74
CA VAL A 391 1.22 -4.28 6.98
C VAL A 391 0.79 -2.85 7.31
N LYS A 392 0.88 -2.44 8.58
CA LYS A 392 0.66 -1.04 9.00
C LYS A 392 1.60 -0.08 8.26
N ARG A 393 2.90 -0.41 8.20
CA ARG A 393 3.88 0.45 7.54
C ARG A 393 3.59 0.60 6.06
N LEU A 394 3.19 -0.47 5.39
CA LEU A 394 2.85 -0.45 3.97
C LEU A 394 1.59 0.38 3.70
N ILE A 395 0.49 0.11 4.40
CA ILE A 395 -0.77 0.85 4.25
C ILE A 395 -0.61 2.35 4.56
N LYS A 396 0.17 2.69 5.58
CA LYS A 396 0.44 4.07 5.98
C LYS A 396 1.13 4.91 4.89
N ASN A 397 1.77 4.27 3.91
CA ASN A 397 2.38 4.99 2.79
C ASN A 397 1.35 5.62 1.85
N HIS A 398 0.10 5.18 1.84
CA HIS A 398 -0.96 5.83 1.09
C HIS A 398 -1.51 7.04 1.84
N TYR A 399 -1.67 8.17 1.13
CA TYR A 399 -2.10 9.44 1.75
C TYR A 399 -3.54 9.43 2.28
N ASN A 400 -4.42 8.59 1.69
CA ASN A 400 -5.84 8.54 2.05
C ASN A 400 -6.04 7.77 3.36
N LYS A 401 -6.40 8.49 4.42
CA LYS A 401 -6.72 7.89 5.72
C LYS A 401 -8.13 7.26 5.78
N ASN A 402 -8.92 7.41 4.73
CA ASN A 402 -10.24 6.78 4.56
C ASN A 402 -10.20 5.70 3.46
N ALA A 403 -9.01 5.17 3.17
CA ALA A 403 -8.76 4.20 2.12
C ALA A 403 -9.56 2.91 2.31
N ILE A 404 -9.98 2.31 1.20
CA ILE A 404 -10.46 0.93 1.16
C ILE A 404 -9.25 0.03 0.90
N VAL A 405 -8.99 -0.88 1.84
CA VAL A 405 -7.86 -1.81 1.81
C VAL A 405 -8.37 -3.21 1.49
N LEU A 406 -7.91 -3.79 0.40
CA LEU A 406 -8.24 -5.16 -0.03
C LEU A 406 -7.06 -6.10 0.23
N ASP A 407 -7.36 -7.25 0.82
CA ASP A 407 -6.44 -8.38 0.94
C ASP A 407 -7.16 -9.67 0.51
N PHE A 408 -6.88 -10.13 -0.70
CA PHE A 408 -7.52 -11.34 -1.23
C PHE A 408 -6.69 -12.62 -1.05
N PHE A 409 -5.66 -12.56 -0.19
CA PHE A 409 -4.93 -13.68 0.40
C PHE A 409 -4.82 -13.48 1.91
N ALA A 410 -5.94 -13.18 2.57
CA ALA A 410 -5.98 -12.66 3.93
C ALA A 410 -5.37 -13.61 4.98
N GLY A 411 -5.36 -14.91 4.72
CA GLY A 411 -4.75 -15.91 5.60
C GLY A 411 -5.18 -15.74 7.06
N SER A 412 -4.27 -15.29 7.92
CA SER A 412 -4.58 -15.09 9.35
C SER A 412 -5.28 -13.76 9.70
N GLY A 413 -5.66 -12.93 8.73
CA GLY A 413 -6.35 -11.65 8.99
C GLY A 413 -5.46 -10.53 9.52
N THR A 414 -4.15 -10.56 9.26
CA THR A 414 -3.21 -9.52 9.71
C THR A 414 -3.61 -8.13 9.23
N THR A 415 -4.13 -8.03 8.02
CA THR A 415 -4.54 -6.76 7.40
C THR A 415 -5.69 -6.10 8.16
N ALA A 416 -6.66 -6.86 8.68
CA ALA A 416 -7.72 -6.30 9.52
C ALA A 416 -7.15 -5.63 10.77
N GLN A 417 -6.30 -6.32 11.52
CA GLN A 417 -5.66 -5.75 12.71
C GLN A 417 -4.85 -4.49 12.37
N ALA A 418 -4.06 -4.54 11.29
CA ALA A 418 -3.26 -3.42 10.85
C ALA A 418 -4.10 -2.17 10.53
N VAL A 419 -5.23 -2.35 9.82
CA VAL A 419 -6.16 -1.26 9.47
C VAL A 419 -6.79 -0.65 10.72
N LEU A 420 -7.31 -1.49 11.63
CA LEU A 420 -7.96 -1.01 12.86
C LEU A 420 -6.97 -0.27 13.78
N GLU A 421 -5.75 -0.80 13.96
CA GLU A 421 -4.72 -0.12 14.74
C GLU A 421 -4.27 1.21 14.11
N LEU A 422 -4.18 1.29 12.78
CA LEU A 422 -3.87 2.54 12.08
C LEU A 422 -4.96 3.58 12.29
N ASN A 423 -6.24 3.20 12.19
CA ASN A 423 -7.36 4.12 12.39
C ASN A 423 -7.33 4.75 13.78
N ILE A 424 -7.10 3.94 14.82
CA ILE A 424 -6.94 4.46 16.19
C ILE A 424 -5.69 5.32 16.31
N GLY A 425 -4.59 4.92 15.68
CA GLY A 425 -3.30 5.60 15.80
C GLY A 425 -3.23 6.97 15.13
N ASP A 426 -3.90 7.14 13.99
CA ASP A 426 -3.82 8.38 13.19
C ASP A 426 -5.16 9.08 12.96
N GLY A 427 -6.26 8.58 13.59
CA GLY A 427 -7.61 9.12 13.46
C GLY A 427 -8.20 8.90 12.06
N GLY A 428 -7.77 7.89 11.34
CA GLY A 428 -8.31 7.51 10.03
C GLY A 428 -9.60 6.69 10.14
N HIS A 429 -10.26 6.52 8.99
CA HIS A 429 -11.48 5.72 8.83
C HIS A 429 -11.34 4.73 7.65
N ARG A 430 -10.18 4.05 7.59
CA ARG A 430 -9.94 3.01 6.57
C ARG A 430 -10.89 1.85 6.79
N GLN A 431 -11.32 1.26 5.68
CA GLN A 431 -12.10 0.03 5.67
C GLN A 431 -11.22 -1.11 5.13
N PHE A 432 -11.47 -2.33 5.58
CA PHE A 432 -10.85 -3.51 4.99
C PHE A 432 -11.88 -4.45 4.37
N ILE A 433 -11.45 -5.09 3.28
CA ILE A 433 -12.14 -6.22 2.65
C ILE A 433 -11.13 -7.36 2.60
N LEU A 434 -11.43 -8.45 3.27
CA LEU A 434 -10.58 -9.65 3.31
C LEU A 434 -11.23 -10.79 2.53
N CYS A 435 -10.46 -11.47 1.68
CA CYS A 435 -10.93 -12.70 1.05
C CYS A 435 -9.98 -13.84 1.41
N THR A 436 -10.52 -14.97 1.82
CA THR A 436 -9.78 -16.21 2.05
C THR A 436 -10.70 -17.42 1.93
N ASN A 437 -10.17 -18.54 1.43
CA ASN A 437 -10.91 -19.79 1.45
C ASN A 437 -11.03 -20.33 2.90
N ASN A 438 -11.84 -21.37 3.07
CA ASN A 438 -11.98 -22.02 4.38
C ASN A 438 -11.32 -23.41 4.42
N GLN A 439 -10.28 -23.61 3.61
CA GLN A 439 -9.51 -24.85 3.65
C GLN A 439 -8.92 -25.04 5.05
N ASN A 440 -9.12 -26.22 5.62
CA ASN A 440 -8.76 -26.55 7.00
C ASN A 440 -9.38 -25.61 8.06
N GLY A 441 -10.51 -24.94 7.76
CA GLY A 441 -11.18 -24.02 8.67
C GLY A 441 -10.49 -22.67 8.84
N ILE A 442 -9.58 -22.28 7.96
CA ILE A 442 -8.75 -21.07 8.12
C ILE A 442 -9.58 -19.80 8.23
N CYS A 443 -10.63 -19.64 7.42
CA CYS A 443 -11.47 -18.44 7.45
C CYS A 443 -12.21 -18.31 8.78
N GLU A 444 -12.87 -19.38 9.22
CA GLU A 444 -13.69 -19.36 10.43
C GLU A 444 -12.87 -19.41 11.72
N GLN A 445 -11.88 -20.31 11.78
CA GLN A 445 -11.17 -20.58 13.03
C GLN A 445 -10.01 -19.62 13.27
N VAL A 446 -9.38 -19.10 12.21
CA VAL A 446 -8.22 -18.22 12.34
C VAL A 446 -8.59 -16.79 11.98
N THR A 447 -9.00 -16.52 10.73
CA THR A 447 -9.22 -15.15 10.23
C THR A 447 -10.32 -14.44 11.00
N TYR A 448 -11.51 -15.06 11.09
CA TYR A 448 -12.65 -14.48 11.82
C TYR A 448 -12.36 -14.37 13.31
N THR A 449 -11.75 -15.38 13.92
CA THR A 449 -11.39 -15.37 15.34
C THR A 449 -10.45 -14.20 15.66
N ARG A 450 -9.45 -13.96 14.82
CA ARG A 450 -8.56 -12.79 14.97
C ARG A 450 -9.33 -11.48 14.79
N CYS A 451 -10.12 -11.33 13.71
CA CYS A 451 -10.91 -10.11 13.48
C CYS A 451 -11.82 -9.80 14.68
N LYS A 452 -12.57 -10.80 15.14
CA LYS A 452 -13.42 -10.70 16.33
C LYS A 452 -12.61 -10.34 17.57
N GLY A 453 -11.50 -11.02 17.79
CA GLY A 453 -10.61 -10.76 18.91
C GLY A 453 -10.11 -9.32 18.94
N VAL A 454 -9.64 -8.79 17.80
CA VAL A 454 -9.19 -7.39 17.68
C VAL A 454 -10.32 -6.41 17.99
N ILE A 455 -11.53 -6.70 17.50
CA ILE A 455 -12.68 -5.80 17.70
C ILE A 455 -13.19 -5.82 19.15
N THR A 456 -13.18 -6.99 19.81
CA THR A 456 -13.93 -7.17 21.07
C THR A 456 -13.07 -7.34 22.31
N SER A 457 -11.82 -7.78 22.19
CA SER A 457 -11.04 -8.23 23.36
C SER A 457 -9.54 -7.91 23.30
N TYR A 458 -9.06 -7.28 22.25
CA TYR A 458 -7.65 -6.95 22.09
C TYR A 458 -7.24 -5.77 22.96
N ASP A 459 -6.24 -5.96 23.84
CA ASP A 459 -5.70 -4.88 24.66
C ASP A 459 -4.75 -4.03 23.83
N TYR A 460 -5.14 -2.81 23.54
CA TYR A 460 -4.39 -1.87 22.74
C TYR A 460 -4.03 -0.60 23.52
N ASP A 461 -2.75 -0.25 23.56
CA ASP A 461 -2.24 0.97 24.16
C ASP A 461 -2.20 2.11 23.12
N LYS A 462 -3.17 3.04 23.18
CA LYS A 462 -3.08 4.28 22.40
C LYS A 462 -1.97 5.15 22.97
N SER A 463 -0.91 5.30 22.22
CA SER A 463 0.32 5.91 22.72
C SER A 463 0.96 6.85 21.69
N SER A 464 1.73 7.82 22.17
CA SER A 464 2.67 8.59 21.35
C SER A 464 4.10 8.14 21.61
N ARG A 465 4.95 8.35 20.64
CA ARG A 465 6.39 8.11 20.76
C ARG A 465 7.13 9.42 20.65
N THR A 466 8.03 9.68 21.57
CA THR A 466 8.98 10.81 21.53
C THR A 466 10.37 10.25 21.36
N MET A 467 11.08 10.69 20.33
CA MET A 467 12.45 10.25 20.13
C MET A 467 13.38 10.90 21.14
N LEU A 468 14.14 10.07 21.85
CA LEU A 468 15.08 10.47 22.88
C LEU A 468 16.53 10.34 22.44
N LEU A 469 16.82 9.34 21.60
CA LEU A 469 18.16 9.12 21.06
C LEU A 469 18.04 8.65 19.61
N GLU A 470 18.85 9.24 18.76
CA GLU A 470 19.21 8.72 17.46
C GLU A 470 20.73 8.73 17.34
N ARG A 471 21.34 7.56 17.14
CA ARG A 471 22.78 7.42 17.05
C ARG A 471 23.19 6.55 15.88
N LYS A 472 24.07 7.10 15.02
CA LYS A 472 24.67 6.32 13.92
C LYS A 472 25.62 5.27 14.46
N ILE A 473 25.46 4.03 14.04
CA ILE A 473 26.38 2.93 14.33
C ILE A 473 27.62 3.08 13.45
N LYS A 474 28.79 3.13 14.08
CA LYS A 474 30.09 3.18 13.40
C LYS A 474 30.80 1.84 13.54
N ILE A 475 31.69 1.53 12.59
CA ILE A 475 32.52 0.32 12.67
C ILE A 475 33.34 0.27 13.97
N SER A 476 33.76 1.45 14.50
CA SER A 476 34.47 1.59 15.77
C SER A 476 33.64 1.21 17.01
N ASP A 477 32.32 1.10 16.89
CA ASP A 477 31.42 0.78 18.00
C ASP A 477 31.29 -0.74 18.20
N PHE A 478 31.70 -1.53 17.22
CA PHE A 478 31.70 -2.99 17.32
C PHE A 478 32.69 -3.48 18.40
N GLY A 479 32.18 -4.28 19.33
CA GLY A 479 32.94 -4.81 20.45
C GLY A 479 33.08 -3.89 21.66
N LYS A 480 32.49 -2.68 21.62
CA LYS A 480 32.41 -1.76 22.74
C LYS A 480 31.04 -1.74 23.37
N LYS A 481 30.95 -1.34 24.63
CA LYS A 481 29.66 -1.17 25.35
C LYS A 481 29.08 0.23 25.20
N ASP A 482 29.68 1.10 24.41
CA ASP A 482 29.31 2.53 24.31
C ASP A 482 27.86 2.75 23.95
N ILE A 483 27.34 2.00 22.95
CA ILE A 483 25.92 2.12 22.52
C ILE A 483 24.95 1.58 23.57
N PRO A 484 25.11 0.36 24.11
CA PRO A 484 24.27 -0.13 25.20
C PRO A 484 24.26 0.77 26.43
N ASP A 485 25.41 1.31 26.80
CA ASP A 485 25.55 2.19 27.97
C ASP A 485 24.85 3.54 27.74
N GLU A 486 24.95 4.09 26.52
CA GLU A 486 24.26 5.33 26.13
C GLU A 486 22.74 5.13 26.07
N ILE A 487 22.26 4.02 25.49
CA ILE A 487 20.82 3.64 25.50
C ILE A 487 20.32 3.55 26.93
N LYS A 488 21.08 2.92 27.81
CA LYS A 488 20.73 2.78 29.22
C LYS A 488 20.67 4.13 29.93
N ALA A 489 21.68 4.99 29.71
CA ALA A 489 21.74 6.32 30.29
C ALA A 489 20.52 7.17 29.90
N VAL A 490 20.16 7.19 28.59
CA VAL A 490 18.99 7.93 28.11
C VAL A 490 17.70 7.38 28.71
N LYS A 491 17.54 6.06 28.80
CA LYS A 491 16.36 5.46 29.44
C LYS A 491 16.25 5.76 30.92
N ASP A 492 17.39 5.76 31.63
CA ASP A 492 17.44 6.04 33.06
C ASP A 492 17.15 7.54 33.32
N GLU A 493 17.66 8.44 32.48
CA GLU A 493 17.41 9.90 32.56
C GLU A 493 15.93 10.23 32.42
N HIS A 494 15.22 9.62 31.44
CA HIS A 494 13.83 9.90 31.13
C HIS A 494 12.82 8.92 31.79
N LYS A 495 13.26 8.08 32.72
CA LYS A 495 12.46 7.00 33.32
C LYS A 495 11.17 7.48 33.98
N LYS A 496 11.10 8.72 34.41
CA LYS A 496 9.92 9.31 35.07
C LYS A 496 8.97 10.03 34.11
N GLU A 497 9.39 10.22 32.85
CA GLU A 497 8.66 11.00 31.86
C GLU A 497 7.83 10.12 30.92
N PHE A 498 8.18 8.84 30.79
CA PHE A 498 7.56 7.91 29.84
C PHE A 498 7.18 6.60 30.51
N ASP A 499 6.06 6.00 30.06
CA ASP A 499 5.55 4.74 30.59
C ASP A 499 6.40 3.54 30.17
N LYS A 500 6.94 3.58 28.95
CA LYS A 500 7.84 2.53 28.43
C LYS A 500 8.83 3.10 27.41
N PHE A 501 9.87 2.31 27.11
CA PHE A 501 10.87 2.68 26.12
C PHE A 501 10.96 1.63 25.01
N VAL A 502 11.05 2.09 23.78
CA VAL A 502 11.28 1.26 22.59
C VAL A 502 12.66 1.59 22.03
N THR A 503 13.43 0.57 21.69
CA THR A 503 14.72 0.73 21.02
C THR A 503 14.64 0.04 19.67
N GLU A 504 14.90 0.77 18.61
CA GLU A 504 14.87 0.31 17.23
C GLU A 504 16.24 0.52 16.58
N ILE A 505 16.57 -0.32 15.59
CA ILE A 505 17.77 -0.15 14.77
C ILE A 505 17.29 -0.14 13.32
N ASP A 506 17.48 1.00 12.64
CA ASP A 506 17.11 1.17 11.25
C ASP A 506 18.19 1.94 10.49
N GLY A 507 18.48 1.55 9.24
CA GLY A 507 19.39 2.25 8.35
C GLY A 507 20.81 2.47 8.88
N GLY A 508 21.27 1.65 9.86
CA GLY A 508 22.56 1.81 10.52
C GLY A 508 22.54 2.82 11.66
N TYR A 509 21.37 3.16 12.17
CA TYR A 509 21.17 3.99 13.35
C TYR A 509 20.47 3.20 14.45
N VAL A 510 20.74 3.60 15.71
CA VAL A 510 19.97 3.18 16.89
C VAL A 510 19.05 4.32 17.27
N TYR A 511 17.78 4.02 17.47
CA TYR A 511 16.76 4.94 17.94
C TYR A 511 16.28 4.50 19.32
N VAL A 512 16.10 5.43 20.24
CA VAL A 512 15.42 5.20 21.51
C VAL A 512 14.23 6.13 21.59
N TYR A 513 13.05 5.56 21.79
CA TYR A 513 11.82 6.29 21.96
C TYR A 513 11.30 6.14 23.37
N GLY A 514 10.91 7.26 23.99
CA GLY A 514 10.02 7.28 25.12
C GLY A 514 8.58 7.15 24.63
N VAL A 515 7.79 6.32 25.28
CA VAL A 515 6.38 6.06 24.90
C VAL A 515 5.49 6.50 26.05
N THR A 516 4.55 7.41 25.76
CA THR A 516 3.50 7.82 26.68
C THR A 516 2.19 7.18 26.26
N VAL A 517 1.55 6.43 27.16
CA VAL A 517 0.25 5.78 26.93
C VAL A 517 -0.85 6.72 27.40
N PHE A 518 -1.69 7.19 26.47
CA PHE A 518 -2.80 8.09 26.79
C PHE A 518 -4.06 7.34 27.22
N GLU A 519 -4.28 6.18 26.61
CA GLU A 519 -5.51 5.42 26.75
C GLU A 519 -5.22 3.93 26.51
N LYS A 520 -5.85 3.09 27.32
CA LYS A 520 -5.87 1.64 27.13
C LYS A 520 -7.24 1.24 26.63
N LEU A 521 -7.29 0.60 25.48
CA LEU A 521 -8.52 0.09 24.89
C LEU A 521 -8.58 -1.42 25.11
N HIS A 522 -9.78 -1.90 25.41
CA HIS A 522 -10.09 -3.32 25.39
C HIS A 522 -11.03 -3.58 24.22
N GLY A 523 -10.48 -4.08 23.13
CA GLY A 523 -11.09 -4.10 21.82
C GLY A 523 -10.94 -2.78 21.05
N ILE A 524 -10.83 -2.88 19.73
CA ILE A 524 -10.85 -1.73 18.80
C ILE A 524 -12.22 -1.77 18.11
N PRO A 525 -13.21 -0.95 18.54
CA PRO A 525 -14.56 -1.04 18.03
C PRO A 525 -14.62 -0.83 16.52
N ALA A 526 -15.27 -1.75 15.81
CA ALA A 526 -15.52 -1.69 14.38
C ALA A 526 -16.70 -2.61 14.01
N ASN A 527 -17.29 -2.35 12.84
CA ASN A 527 -18.36 -3.21 12.31
C ASN A 527 -17.77 -4.18 11.29
N LEU A 528 -18.24 -5.43 11.31
CA LEU A 528 -17.79 -6.49 10.42
C LEU A 528 -18.98 -7.30 9.93
N LYS A 529 -19.06 -7.49 8.61
CA LYS A 529 -19.94 -8.49 7.99
C LYS A 529 -19.12 -9.68 7.51
N TYR A 530 -19.72 -10.86 7.63
CA TYR A 530 -19.16 -12.12 7.18
C TYR A 530 -20.03 -12.67 6.05
N TYR A 531 -19.44 -12.81 4.86
CA TYR A 531 -20.11 -13.37 3.71
C TYR A 531 -19.45 -14.67 3.29
N ARG A 532 -20.27 -15.61 2.80
CA ARG A 532 -19.82 -16.82 2.12
C ARG A 532 -20.07 -16.68 0.63
N THR A 533 -19.13 -17.16 -0.16
CA THR A 533 -19.40 -17.37 -1.59
C THR A 533 -20.30 -18.57 -1.75
N ASP A 534 -21.44 -18.37 -2.36
CA ASP A 534 -22.43 -19.36 -2.74
C ASP A 534 -22.64 -19.33 -4.27
N PHE A 535 -23.50 -20.17 -4.79
CA PHE A 535 -23.63 -20.36 -6.24
C PHE A 535 -25.08 -20.55 -6.65
N VAL A 536 -25.50 -19.82 -7.68
CA VAL A 536 -26.77 -20.01 -8.37
C VAL A 536 -26.49 -20.75 -9.69
N ALA A 537 -27.22 -21.83 -9.97
CA ALA A 537 -27.08 -22.57 -11.21
C ALA A 537 -27.56 -21.71 -12.40
N ARG A 538 -26.83 -21.72 -13.53
CA ARG A 538 -27.21 -20.93 -14.71
C ARG A 538 -28.49 -21.43 -15.37
N ASP A 539 -28.82 -22.72 -15.20
CA ASP A 539 -30.02 -23.36 -15.71
C ASP A 539 -31.23 -23.33 -14.74
N GLU A 540 -31.16 -22.40 -13.73
CA GLU A 540 -32.29 -22.18 -12.82
C GLU A 540 -33.53 -21.68 -13.59
N GLU A 541 -34.71 -22.21 -13.28
CA GLU A 541 -35.95 -21.88 -14.01
C GLU A 541 -36.34 -20.39 -13.90
N TYR A 542 -36.00 -19.77 -12.74
CA TYR A 542 -36.21 -18.35 -12.45
C TYR A 542 -34.89 -17.70 -11.99
N LEU A 543 -33.95 -17.66 -12.91
CA LEU A 543 -32.59 -17.21 -12.63
C LEU A 543 -32.54 -15.77 -12.07
N SER A 544 -33.35 -14.85 -12.64
CA SER A 544 -33.44 -13.48 -12.17
C SER A 544 -33.88 -13.40 -10.71
N ASP A 545 -34.91 -14.15 -10.32
CA ASP A 545 -35.40 -14.16 -8.93
C ASP A 545 -34.35 -14.72 -7.98
N ALA A 546 -33.71 -15.83 -8.34
CA ALA A 546 -32.67 -16.46 -7.55
C ALA A 546 -31.45 -15.51 -7.34
N LEU A 547 -31.07 -14.73 -8.34
CA LEU A 547 -29.98 -13.76 -8.21
C LEU A 547 -30.40 -12.53 -7.38
N LEU A 548 -31.67 -12.10 -7.48
CA LEU A 548 -32.19 -10.97 -6.71
C LEU A 548 -32.27 -11.26 -5.20
N GLU A 549 -32.36 -12.51 -4.77
CA GLU A 549 -32.27 -12.90 -3.35
C GLU A 549 -30.93 -12.49 -2.71
N HIS A 550 -29.88 -12.30 -3.52
CA HIS A 550 -28.53 -11.91 -3.08
C HIS A 550 -28.18 -10.44 -3.36
N ILE A 551 -29.16 -9.63 -3.76
CA ILE A 551 -28.91 -8.24 -4.13
C ILE A 551 -28.55 -7.36 -2.92
N ALA A 552 -29.12 -7.69 -1.76
CA ALA A 552 -28.87 -6.96 -0.52
C ALA A 552 -27.38 -7.03 -0.12
N GLU A 553 -26.76 -8.20 -0.24
CA GLU A 553 -25.34 -8.39 0.04
C GLU A 553 -24.45 -7.52 -0.87
N MET A 554 -24.82 -7.41 -2.15
CA MET A 554 -24.09 -6.58 -3.11
C MET A 554 -24.21 -5.09 -2.75
N VAL A 555 -25.40 -4.63 -2.41
CA VAL A 555 -25.64 -3.23 -1.96
C VAL A 555 -24.88 -2.95 -0.66
N GLN A 556 -25.00 -3.83 0.32
CA GLN A 556 -24.31 -3.69 1.61
C GLN A 556 -22.79 -3.65 1.42
N LEU A 557 -22.25 -4.51 0.56
CA LEU A 557 -20.82 -4.55 0.27
C LEU A 557 -20.36 -3.26 -0.43
N GLU A 558 -21.08 -2.78 -1.44
CA GLU A 558 -20.70 -1.59 -2.19
C GLU A 558 -20.68 -0.32 -1.33
N HIS A 559 -21.68 -0.18 -0.44
CA HIS A 559 -21.88 1.03 0.35
C HIS A 559 -21.29 0.94 1.76
N GLY A 560 -20.91 -0.25 2.22
CA GLY A 560 -20.39 -0.48 3.57
C GLY A 560 -21.45 -0.28 4.64
N VAL A 561 -22.71 -0.64 4.38
CA VAL A 561 -23.85 -0.41 5.25
C VAL A 561 -24.53 -1.73 5.62
N ARG A 562 -25.48 -1.67 6.52
CA ARG A 562 -26.41 -2.75 6.83
C ARG A 562 -27.80 -2.33 6.36
N ILE A 563 -28.39 -3.10 5.45
CA ILE A 563 -29.84 -2.98 5.15
C ILE A 563 -30.59 -3.52 6.37
N ASP A 564 -31.32 -2.67 7.07
CA ASP A 564 -32.00 -2.98 8.32
C ASP A 564 -33.48 -2.60 8.31
N ASP A 565 -33.98 -2.11 7.16
CA ASP A 565 -35.35 -1.64 6.95
C ASP A 565 -35.80 -0.53 7.94
N GLN A 566 -34.84 0.18 8.52
CA GLN A 566 -35.07 1.29 9.44
C GLN A 566 -34.22 2.51 9.02
N HIS A 567 -32.89 2.37 9.05
CA HIS A 567 -31.94 3.42 8.68
C HIS A 567 -31.53 3.35 7.22
N TYR A 568 -31.34 2.15 6.72
CA TYR A 568 -30.98 1.84 5.33
C TYR A 568 -32.04 0.92 4.74
N ILE A 569 -32.87 1.47 3.85
CA ILE A 569 -34.07 0.81 3.33
C ILE A 569 -33.86 0.40 1.89
N MET A 570 -34.26 -0.80 1.54
CA MET A 570 -34.24 -1.29 0.16
C MET A 570 -35.67 -1.31 -0.39
N VAL A 571 -35.88 -0.79 -1.60
CA VAL A 571 -37.18 -0.72 -2.28
C VAL A 571 -37.03 -1.42 -3.63
N MET A 572 -37.61 -2.62 -3.78
CA MET A 572 -37.39 -3.47 -4.93
C MET A 572 -38.52 -3.37 -5.97
N ASN A 573 -39.72 -3.02 -5.55
CA ASN A 573 -40.90 -2.94 -6.39
C ASN A 573 -41.84 -1.79 -5.95
N ASP A 574 -42.91 -1.54 -6.69
CA ASP A 574 -43.87 -0.47 -6.38
C ASP A 574 -44.69 -0.74 -5.11
N GLU A 575 -44.93 -2.01 -4.78
CA GLU A 575 -45.61 -2.42 -3.55
C GLU A 575 -44.77 -2.08 -2.30
N ASP A 576 -43.45 -2.25 -2.35
CA ASP A 576 -42.53 -1.83 -1.29
C ASP A 576 -42.59 -0.31 -1.10
N ALA A 577 -42.61 0.44 -2.22
CA ALA A 577 -42.72 1.90 -2.18
C ALA A 577 -44.04 2.38 -1.57
N ASP A 578 -45.15 1.73 -1.91
CA ASP A 578 -46.47 2.04 -1.36
C ASP A 578 -46.54 1.71 0.13
N ALA A 579 -46.03 0.56 0.53
CA ALA A 579 -45.97 0.15 1.94
C ALA A 579 -45.12 1.10 2.78
N LEU A 580 -43.99 1.54 2.23
CA LEU A 580 -43.09 2.49 2.88
C LEU A 580 -43.77 3.87 3.05
N GLU A 581 -44.45 4.39 2.03
CA GLU A 581 -45.20 5.66 2.10
C GLU A 581 -46.28 5.59 3.18
N GLN A 582 -47.10 4.54 3.19
CA GLN A 582 -48.20 4.36 4.15
C GLN A 582 -47.71 4.34 5.60
N ASN A 583 -46.51 3.79 5.84
CA ASN A 583 -45.94 3.63 7.17
C ASN A 583 -44.84 4.66 7.48
N TRP A 584 -44.65 5.68 6.66
CA TRP A 584 -43.52 6.63 6.75
C TRP A 584 -43.36 7.27 8.12
N SER A 585 -44.48 7.53 8.82
CA SER A 585 -44.45 8.09 10.17
C SER A 585 -43.76 7.22 11.22
N ASN A 586 -43.56 5.93 10.93
CA ASN A 586 -42.87 4.99 11.82
C ASN A 586 -41.36 5.00 11.63
N TYR A 587 -40.88 5.61 10.55
CA TYR A 587 -39.45 5.67 10.24
C TYR A 587 -38.86 6.96 10.78
N THR A 588 -37.84 6.82 11.60
CA THR A 588 -37.08 7.93 12.16
C THR A 588 -35.60 7.73 11.80
N ASP A 589 -34.94 8.79 11.40
CA ASP A 589 -33.49 8.76 11.11
C ASP A 589 -33.08 7.87 9.92
N VAL A 590 -33.90 7.85 8.86
CA VAL A 590 -33.53 7.14 7.63
C VAL A 590 -32.31 7.83 6.97
N GLN A 591 -31.23 7.07 6.80
CA GLN A 591 -29.96 7.57 6.28
C GLN A 591 -29.88 7.48 4.75
N ALA A 592 -30.42 6.42 4.16
CA ALA A 592 -30.47 6.23 2.72
C ALA A 592 -31.54 5.22 2.30
N MET A 593 -31.94 5.35 1.03
CA MET A 593 -32.80 4.39 0.33
C MET A 593 -32.08 3.84 -0.89
N TYR A 594 -32.15 2.52 -1.08
CA TYR A 594 -31.60 1.79 -2.23
C TYR A 594 -32.78 1.29 -3.06
N ILE A 595 -32.91 1.81 -4.28
CA ILE A 595 -34.12 1.70 -5.06
C ILE A 595 -33.83 0.92 -6.35
N SER A 596 -34.60 -0.13 -6.61
CA SER A 596 -34.55 -0.81 -7.89
C SER A 596 -34.87 0.14 -9.05
N LYS A 597 -34.17 0.05 -10.16
CA LYS A 597 -34.42 0.87 -11.36
C LYS A 597 -35.84 0.75 -11.91
N ASN A 598 -36.54 -0.35 -11.56
CA ASN A 598 -37.89 -0.65 -12.04
C ASN A 598 -38.98 0.06 -11.20
N VAL A 599 -38.64 0.63 -10.06
CA VAL A 599 -39.56 1.34 -9.18
C VAL A 599 -39.80 2.77 -9.72
N LEU A 600 -41.06 3.12 -9.91
CA LEU A 600 -41.47 4.45 -10.35
C LEU A 600 -42.27 5.16 -9.23
N PHE A 601 -41.60 6.06 -8.51
CA PHE A 601 -42.25 6.83 -7.47
C PHE A 601 -43.38 7.73 -7.99
N THR A 602 -44.53 7.68 -7.34
CA THR A 602 -45.61 8.63 -7.51
C THR A 602 -45.20 10.03 -7.05
N SER A 603 -45.94 11.07 -7.46
CA SER A 603 -45.68 12.44 -7.02
C SER A 603 -45.77 12.61 -5.49
N SER A 604 -46.59 11.79 -4.81
CA SER A 604 -46.71 11.76 -3.36
C SER A 604 -45.42 11.17 -2.72
N GLN A 605 -44.98 10.03 -3.20
CA GLN A 605 -43.76 9.36 -2.73
C GLN A 605 -42.51 10.22 -2.92
N VAL A 606 -42.40 10.87 -4.10
CA VAL A 606 -41.31 11.85 -4.34
C VAL A 606 -41.32 12.98 -3.30
N ALA A 607 -42.50 13.48 -2.92
CA ALA A 607 -42.62 14.54 -1.92
C ALA A 607 -42.24 14.01 -0.50
N VAL A 608 -42.65 12.81 -0.15
CA VAL A 608 -42.40 12.18 1.15
C VAL A 608 -40.89 11.84 1.32
N PHE A 609 -40.25 11.28 0.29
CA PHE A 609 -38.86 10.79 0.37
C PHE A 609 -37.81 11.82 -0.02
N LYS A 610 -38.20 13.05 -0.34
CA LYS A 610 -37.39 14.12 -0.93
C LYS A 610 -36.08 14.40 -0.18
N GLU A 611 -36.11 14.36 1.15
CA GLU A 611 -34.96 14.72 1.98
C GLU A 611 -34.00 13.55 2.23
N ILE A 612 -34.37 12.33 1.81
CA ILE A 612 -33.58 11.13 2.03
C ILE A 612 -32.64 10.91 0.84
N PRO A 613 -31.34 10.64 1.05
CA PRO A 613 -30.43 10.21 0.00
C PRO A 613 -30.94 8.95 -0.70
N GLN A 614 -31.02 8.97 -2.02
CA GLN A 614 -31.55 7.89 -2.83
C GLN A 614 -30.45 7.35 -3.76
N PHE A 615 -30.26 6.05 -3.77
CA PHE A 615 -29.31 5.35 -4.62
C PHE A 615 -30.06 4.34 -5.48
N ILE A 616 -29.85 4.39 -6.78
CA ILE A 616 -30.42 3.37 -7.68
C ILE A 616 -29.53 2.14 -7.61
N ILE A 617 -30.15 0.99 -7.33
CA ILE A 617 -29.45 -0.30 -7.33
C ILE A 617 -29.02 -0.58 -8.78
N PRO A 618 -27.70 -0.79 -9.00
CA PRO A 618 -27.20 -1.00 -10.34
C PRO A 618 -27.66 -2.33 -10.92
N ASP A 619 -28.20 -2.33 -12.14
CA ASP A 619 -28.56 -3.56 -12.85
C ASP A 619 -27.34 -4.38 -13.29
N TYR A 620 -26.16 -3.77 -13.40
CA TYR A 620 -24.94 -4.45 -13.80
C TYR A 620 -24.41 -5.48 -12.81
N TYR A 621 -24.96 -5.55 -11.58
CA TYR A 621 -24.54 -6.59 -10.64
C TYR A 621 -24.66 -7.99 -11.22
N PHE A 622 -25.76 -8.28 -11.94
CA PHE A 622 -26.00 -9.58 -12.56
C PHE A 622 -26.46 -9.50 -14.03
N ASN A 623 -26.51 -8.30 -14.61
CA ASN A 623 -27.04 -8.10 -15.95
C ASN A 623 -26.25 -8.84 -17.05
N PHE A 624 -24.94 -9.03 -16.86
CA PHE A 624 -24.12 -9.77 -17.81
C PHE A 624 -24.56 -11.24 -17.86
N GLU A 625 -24.66 -11.87 -16.71
CA GLU A 625 -25.04 -13.26 -16.55
C GLU A 625 -26.47 -13.51 -17.03
N LEU A 626 -27.40 -12.63 -16.69
CA LEU A 626 -28.79 -12.71 -17.14
C LEU A 626 -28.91 -12.61 -18.68
N ARG A 627 -28.16 -11.71 -19.30
CA ARG A 627 -28.16 -11.55 -20.76
C ARG A 627 -27.58 -12.76 -21.50
N GLU A 628 -26.57 -13.41 -20.93
CA GLU A 628 -26.02 -14.66 -21.49
C GLU A 628 -27.08 -15.77 -21.56
N GLU A 629 -27.98 -15.82 -20.57
CA GLU A 629 -29.09 -16.78 -20.52
C GLU A 629 -30.38 -16.25 -21.16
N GLY A 630 -30.35 -15.04 -21.73
CA GLY A 630 -31.49 -14.44 -22.43
C GLY A 630 -32.53 -13.80 -21.50
N GLU A 631 -32.21 -13.57 -20.27
CA GLU A 631 -33.05 -12.94 -19.25
C GLU A 631 -32.69 -11.46 -19.00
N THR A 632 -33.61 -10.76 -18.36
CA THR A 632 -33.42 -9.38 -17.86
C THR A 632 -34.17 -9.22 -16.54
N TRP A 633 -33.64 -8.36 -15.64
CA TRP A 633 -34.36 -7.95 -14.42
C TRP A 633 -34.70 -6.47 -14.44
#